data_2f4ab9401d9cdc6486408d311f932456
#
_entry.id   2f4ab9401d9cdc6486408d311f932456
#
_cell.length_a   1.000
_cell.length_b   1.000
_cell.length_c   1.000
_cell.angle_alpha   90.00
_cell.angle_beta   90.00
_cell.angle_gamma   90.00
#
_symmetry.space_group_name_H-M   'P 1'
#
loop_
_entity.id
_entity.type
_entity.pdbx_description
1 polymer ?
#
loop_
_entity_poly.entity_id
_entity_poly.type
_entity_poly.pdbx_seq_one_letter_code
_entity_poly.pdbx_strand_id
1 'polypeptide(L)'
;QRQMCIRDSPTAGGAGKEFAQPMYVNSPYGISLAHNGNLTNSKQLGAQLFHAEMRHLRTDSDSEVLLNIFAHELGKQREIYPSEKNIFKAVTKTHIRCDGAYAVIALITGFGLVAFRDNNGIRPLSIGVRKGKEREEYIVSSEDALFTPLGFEKLRDIDPGEAIFIDKSGKLFSQQCAENPQKRPCIFEYVYFSRPDSKIDEISVYKARMRMGTKLAGQIKRIRPDHDIDVVIPIPDSSVTAAHQLAVDLNVAYREGFVKNRYIGRTFICLLYTS
;
A
#
# COMPACT_ATOMS: atom_id res chain seq x y z
N GLN A 1 -12.10 17.65 -16.94
CA GLN A 1 -11.34 16.39 -17.13
C GLN A 1 -11.27 15.70 -15.79
N ARG A 2 -12.07 14.64 -15.60
CA ARG A 2 -11.92 13.74 -14.47
C ARG A 2 -10.68 12.90 -14.77
N GLN A 3 -9.53 13.30 -14.24
CA GLN A 3 -8.41 12.40 -14.11
C GLN A 3 -8.80 11.38 -13.03
N MET A 4 -9.37 10.27 -13.48
CA MET A 4 -9.30 9.06 -12.66
C MET A 4 -7.81 8.80 -12.45
N CYS A 5 -7.40 8.65 -11.21
CA CYS A 5 -6.03 8.23 -10.90
C CYS A 5 -5.84 6.80 -11.43
N ILE A 6 -5.57 6.70 -12.72
CA ILE A 6 -5.07 5.48 -13.33
C ILE A 6 -3.65 5.36 -12.81
N ARG A 7 -3.41 4.32 -12.04
CA ARG A 7 -2.07 4.00 -11.60
C ARG A 7 -1.34 3.35 -12.77
N ASP A 8 -0.58 4.17 -13.49
CA ASP A 8 0.22 3.78 -14.66
C ASP A 8 1.63 3.24 -14.31
N SER A 9 1.92 3.02 -13.02
CA SER A 9 3.10 2.27 -12.61
C SER A 9 2.70 0.83 -12.32
N PRO A 10 3.12 -0.14 -13.15
CA PRO A 10 2.85 -1.54 -12.91
C PRO A 10 3.53 -1.99 -11.61
N THR A 11 2.79 -2.70 -10.77
CA THR A 11 3.36 -3.72 -9.88
C THR A 11 3.92 -4.82 -10.78
N ALA A 12 4.33 -5.96 -10.34
CA ALA A 12 4.81 -7.01 -11.25
C ALA A 12 3.89 -7.17 -12.48
N GLY A 13 4.40 -6.95 -13.69
CA GLY A 13 3.65 -7.02 -14.95
C GLY A 13 4.08 -5.94 -15.97
N GLY A 14 3.54 -5.97 -17.17
CA GLY A 14 3.85 -5.03 -18.25
C GLY A 14 3.25 -3.63 -18.07
N ALA A 15 3.60 -2.70 -18.96
CA ALA A 15 3.18 -1.28 -18.93
C ALA A 15 1.92 -0.98 -19.78
N GLY A 16 1.08 -1.97 -20.08
CA GLY A 16 -0.11 -1.81 -20.91
C GLY A 16 -1.34 -1.32 -20.13
N LYS A 17 -2.35 -0.89 -20.86
CA LYS A 17 -3.66 -0.45 -20.29
C LYS A 17 -4.38 -1.58 -19.56
N GLU A 18 -4.09 -2.83 -19.92
CA GLU A 18 -4.62 -4.05 -19.32
C GLU A 18 -4.18 -4.24 -17.87
N PHE A 19 -3.09 -3.60 -17.45
CA PHE A 19 -2.60 -3.62 -16.06
C PHE A 19 -3.17 -2.50 -15.18
N ALA A 20 -4.00 -1.63 -15.76
CA ALA A 20 -4.59 -0.52 -15.01
C ALA A 20 -5.52 -1.02 -13.90
N GLN A 21 -5.39 -0.43 -12.72
CA GLN A 21 -6.24 -0.72 -11.58
C GLN A 21 -7.31 0.38 -11.42
N PRO A 22 -8.52 0.03 -10.90
CA PRO A 22 -8.89 -1.26 -10.33
C PRO A 22 -9.13 -2.34 -11.41
N MET A 23 -8.69 -3.56 -11.11
CA MET A 23 -9.01 -4.74 -11.90
C MET A 23 -10.41 -5.25 -11.57
N TYR A 24 -11.06 -5.92 -12.51
CA TYR A 24 -12.44 -6.38 -12.35
C TYR A 24 -12.60 -7.86 -12.71
N VAL A 25 -13.41 -8.55 -11.91
CA VAL A 25 -13.90 -9.90 -12.20
C VAL A 25 -15.42 -9.95 -12.03
N ASN A 26 -16.11 -10.60 -12.96
CA ASN A 26 -17.58 -10.68 -12.94
C ASN A 26 -18.12 -11.69 -11.91
N SER A 27 -17.44 -12.81 -11.70
CA SER A 27 -17.92 -13.90 -10.85
C SER A 27 -17.13 -13.99 -9.54
N PRO A 28 -17.80 -14.20 -8.37
CA PRO A 28 -19.24 -14.50 -8.20
C PRO A 28 -20.18 -13.29 -8.11
N TYR A 29 -19.68 -12.08 -7.81
CA TYR A 29 -20.56 -10.94 -7.50
C TYR A 29 -20.22 -9.64 -8.26
N GLY A 30 -19.28 -9.67 -9.17
CA GLY A 30 -18.69 -8.42 -9.70
C GLY A 30 -17.82 -7.75 -8.63
N ILE A 31 -16.51 -7.94 -8.74
CA ILE A 31 -15.56 -7.41 -7.78
C ILE A 31 -14.56 -6.52 -8.52
N SER A 32 -14.45 -5.27 -8.09
CA SER A 32 -13.39 -4.36 -8.52
C SER A 32 -12.35 -4.25 -7.42
N LEU A 33 -11.07 -4.49 -7.73
CA LEU A 33 -10.00 -4.54 -6.74
C LEU A 33 -8.81 -3.67 -7.14
N ALA A 34 -8.33 -2.89 -6.19
CA ALA A 34 -7.06 -2.17 -6.26
C ALA A 34 -6.09 -2.77 -5.23
N HIS A 35 -4.86 -2.98 -5.65
CA HIS A 35 -3.79 -3.61 -4.89
C HIS A 35 -2.56 -2.71 -4.89
N ASN A 36 -1.96 -2.55 -3.73
CA ASN A 36 -0.66 -1.91 -3.55
C ASN A 36 0.29 -2.89 -2.87
N GLY A 37 1.26 -3.40 -3.63
CA GLY A 37 2.19 -4.38 -3.10
C GLY A 37 2.77 -5.30 -4.17
N ASN A 38 3.18 -6.49 -3.77
CA ASN A 38 3.67 -7.53 -4.66
C ASN A 38 3.49 -8.91 -4.03
N LEU A 39 2.97 -9.87 -4.81
CA LEU A 39 2.90 -11.27 -4.42
C LEU A 39 4.16 -12.01 -4.90
N THR A 40 4.80 -12.73 -3.99
CA THR A 40 6.00 -13.53 -4.30
C THR A 40 5.67 -14.85 -4.98
N ASN A 41 4.46 -15.38 -4.74
CA ASN A 41 3.99 -16.66 -5.30
C ASN A 41 2.95 -16.50 -6.43
N SER A 42 2.84 -15.32 -7.06
CA SER A 42 1.83 -15.01 -8.08
C SER A 42 1.83 -16.01 -9.25
N LYS A 43 2.99 -16.41 -9.75
CA LYS A 43 3.10 -17.39 -10.86
C LYS A 43 2.52 -18.76 -10.49
N GLN A 44 2.83 -19.25 -9.28
CA GLN A 44 2.30 -20.53 -8.78
C GLN A 44 0.79 -20.47 -8.62
N LEU A 45 0.28 -19.37 -8.03
CA LEU A 45 -1.15 -19.15 -7.83
C LEU A 45 -1.90 -19.02 -9.17
N GLY A 46 -1.31 -18.34 -10.15
CA GLY A 46 -1.87 -18.23 -11.50
C GLY A 46 -2.03 -19.59 -12.17
N ALA A 47 -1.03 -20.46 -12.05
CA ALA A 47 -1.12 -21.83 -12.54
C ALA A 47 -2.21 -22.65 -11.83
N GLN A 48 -2.36 -22.50 -10.51
CA GLN A 48 -3.44 -23.16 -9.74
C GLN A 48 -4.83 -22.66 -10.18
N LEU A 49 -5.00 -21.35 -10.33
CA LEU A 49 -6.25 -20.75 -10.82
C LEU A 49 -6.63 -21.32 -12.18
N PHE A 50 -5.67 -21.44 -13.10
CA PHE A 50 -5.91 -21.97 -14.44
C PHE A 50 -6.24 -23.46 -14.45
N HIS A 51 -5.39 -24.30 -13.86
CA HIS A 51 -5.49 -25.76 -13.99
C HIS A 51 -6.50 -26.40 -13.04
N ALA A 52 -6.63 -25.87 -11.81
CA ALA A 52 -7.47 -26.50 -10.79
C ALA A 52 -8.79 -25.77 -10.55
N GLU A 53 -8.85 -24.48 -10.82
CA GLU A 53 -10.00 -23.64 -10.48
C GLU A 53 -10.72 -23.11 -11.72
N MET A 54 -10.21 -23.44 -12.93
CA MET A 54 -10.76 -23.05 -14.23
C MET A 54 -10.98 -21.54 -14.38
N ARG A 55 -10.08 -20.74 -13.77
CA ARG A 55 -10.08 -19.29 -13.87
C ARG A 55 -8.99 -18.82 -14.81
N HIS A 56 -9.39 -18.16 -15.89
CA HIS A 56 -8.46 -17.60 -16.87
C HIS A 56 -8.08 -16.18 -16.46
N LEU A 57 -6.79 -15.91 -16.45
CA LEU A 57 -6.23 -14.58 -16.25
C LEU A 57 -5.99 -13.92 -17.62
N ARG A 58 -6.16 -12.60 -17.68
CA ARG A 58 -5.92 -11.81 -18.89
C ARG A 58 -4.48 -11.29 -18.95
N THR A 59 -3.87 -11.14 -17.76
CA THR A 59 -2.53 -10.60 -17.59
C THR A 59 -1.73 -11.51 -16.67
N ASP A 60 -0.44 -11.25 -16.57
CA ASP A 60 0.46 -11.85 -15.59
C ASP A 60 0.59 -11.00 -14.30
N SER A 61 -0.28 -10.00 -14.13
CA SER A 61 -0.28 -9.14 -12.95
C SER A 61 -0.64 -9.92 -11.68
N ASP A 62 0.15 -9.73 -10.64
CA ASP A 62 -0.13 -10.26 -9.31
C ASP A 62 -1.44 -9.70 -8.72
N SER A 63 -1.85 -8.49 -9.12
CA SER A 63 -3.13 -7.89 -8.72
C SER A 63 -4.32 -8.66 -9.30
N GLU A 64 -4.24 -9.15 -10.53
CA GLU A 64 -5.27 -9.98 -11.12
C GLU A 64 -5.32 -11.36 -10.49
N VAL A 65 -4.16 -11.92 -10.15
CA VAL A 65 -4.07 -13.18 -9.39
C VAL A 65 -4.75 -13.03 -8.03
N LEU A 66 -4.41 -11.99 -7.27
CA LEU A 66 -4.99 -11.71 -5.95
C LEU A 66 -6.51 -11.54 -6.02
N LEU A 67 -6.99 -10.76 -7.00
CA LEU A 67 -8.42 -10.59 -7.25
C LEU A 67 -9.13 -11.93 -7.49
N ASN A 68 -8.57 -12.78 -8.34
CA ASN A 68 -9.16 -14.07 -8.68
C ASN A 68 -9.11 -15.07 -7.52
N ILE A 69 -8.04 -15.06 -6.70
CA ILE A 69 -7.99 -15.83 -5.45
C ILE A 69 -9.12 -15.40 -4.50
N PHE A 70 -9.23 -14.09 -4.23
CA PHE A 70 -10.28 -13.57 -3.34
C PHE A 70 -11.68 -13.90 -3.87
N ALA A 71 -11.93 -13.69 -5.15
CA ALA A 71 -13.19 -14.01 -5.80
C ALA A 71 -13.52 -15.51 -5.74
N HIS A 72 -12.52 -16.38 -5.92
CA HIS A 72 -12.69 -17.83 -5.82
C HIS A 72 -13.05 -18.25 -4.39
N GLU A 73 -12.32 -17.76 -3.40
CA GLU A 73 -12.58 -18.10 -2.00
C GLU A 73 -13.95 -17.54 -1.53
N LEU A 74 -14.37 -16.38 -2.02
CA LEU A 74 -15.69 -15.84 -1.76
C LEU A 74 -16.79 -16.68 -2.44
N GLY A 75 -16.56 -17.14 -3.68
CA GLY A 75 -17.49 -18.00 -4.41
C GLY A 75 -17.68 -19.38 -3.75
N LYS A 76 -16.68 -19.90 -3.07
CA LYS A 76 -16.77 -21.16 -2.30
C LYS A 76 -17.80 -21.12 -1.16
N GLN A 77 -18.15 -19.92 -0.70
CA GLN A 77 -19.16 -19.78 0.34
C GLN A 77 -20.58 -20.12 -0.16
N ARG A 78 -20.82 -20.11 -1.49
CA ARG A 78 -22.08 -20.46 -2.18
C ARG A 78 -23.30 -19.68 -1.68
N GLU A 79 -23.09 -18.48 -1.16
CA GLU A 79 -24.14 -17.59 -0.71
C GLU A 79 -24.56 -16.64 -1.82
N ILE A 80 -25.84 -16.40 -2.01
CA ILE A 80 -26.33 -15.38 -2.95
C ILE A 80 -26.12 -13.99 -2.36
N TYR A 81 -26.26 -13.85 -1.04
CA TYR A 81 -26.08 -12.61 -0.28
C TYR A 81 -24.99 -12.84 0.79
N PRO A 82 -23.73 -12.62 0.46
CA PRO A 82 -22.65 -12.87 1.39
C PRO A 82 -22.73 -11.93 2.59
N SER A 83 -22.68 -12.51 3.78
CA SER A 83 -22.57 -11.78 5.03
C SER A 83 -21.12 -11.30 5.25
N GLU A 84 -20.92 -10.39 6.24
CA GLU A 84 -19.60 -10.00 6.68
C GLU A 84 -18.73 -11.20 7.05
N LYS A 85 -19.32 -12.24 7.67
CA LYS A 85 -18.60 -13.48 8.03
C LYS A 85 -18.09 -14.25 6.81
N ASN A 86 -18.88 -14.30 5.75
CA ASN A 86 -18.46 -14.95 4.49
C ASN A 86 -17.28 -14.19 3.85
N ILE A 87 -17.36 -12.86 3.87
CA ILE A 87 -16.30 -11.98 3.34
C ILE A 87 -15.01 -12.17 4.13
N PHE A 88 -15.05 -12.10 5.46
CA PHE A 88 -13.87 -12.31 6.31
C PHE A 88 -13.28 -13.71 6.18
N LYS A 89 -14.13 -14.74 6.04
CA LYS A 89 -13.66 -16.10 5.76
C LYS A 89 -12.94 -16.20 4.42
N ALA A 90 -13.43 -15.51 3.39
CA ALA A 90 -12.74 -15.44 2.10
C ALA A 90 -11.37 -14.73 2.22
N VAL A 91 -11.29 -13.62 2.98
CA VAL A 91 -10.02 -12.94 3.26
C VAL A 91 -9.06 -13.85 4.02
N THR A 92 -9.52 -14.56 5.06
CA THR A 92 -8.70 -15.55 5.80
C THR A 92 -8.08 -16.59 4.85
N LYS A 93 -8.87 -17.12 3.91
CA LYS A 93 -8.36 -18.08 2.92
C LYS A 93 -7.42 -17.43 1.91
N THR A 94 -7.66 -16.17 1.56
CA THR A 94 -6.74 -15.39 0.72
C THR A 94 -5.39 -15.22 1.41
N HIS A 95 -5.36 -14.88 2.71
CA HIS A 95 -4.14 -14.76 3.50
C HIS A 95 -3.34 -16.06 3.61
N ILE A 96 -4.01 -17.21 3.66
CA ILE A 96 -3.35 -18.52 3.69
C ILE A 96 -2.68 -18.85 2.35
N ARG A 97 -3.25 -18.38 1.25
CA ARG A 97 -2.77 -18.70 -0.11
C ARG A 97 -1.73 -17.74 -0.63
N CYS A 98 -1.89 -16.44 -0.33
CA CYS A 98 -1.09 -15.38 -0.91
C CYS A 98 0.12 -15.05 -0.03
N ASP A 99 1.32 -15.20 -0.59
CA ASP A 99 2.57 -14.80 0.02
C ASP A 99 3.04 -13.47 -0.56
N GLY A 100 3.45 -12.55 0.29
CA GLY A 100 3.97 -11.25 -0.14
C GLY A 100 3.50 -10.08 0.72
N ALA A 101 3.60 -8.90 0.14
CA ALA A 101 3.21 -7.66 0.77
C ALA A 101 2.03 -7.06 0.00
N TYR A 102 0.90 -6.82 0.65
CA TYR A 102 -0.26 -6.25 -0.02
C TYR A 102 -1.17 -5.43 0.91
N ALA A 103 -1.61 -4.31 0.39
CA ALA A 103 -2.75 -3.56 0.89
C ALA A 103 -3.83 -3.55 -0.21
N VAL A 104 -5.01 -4.00 0.11
CA VAL A 104 -6.09 -4.25 -0.85
C VAL A 104 -7.32 -3.45 -0.49
N ILE A 105 -7.94 -2.86 -1.51
CA ILE A 105 -9.27 -2.27 -1.43
C ILE A 105 -10.09 -2.90 -2.54
N ALA A 106 -11.22 -3.51 -2.21
CA ALA A 106 -12.12 -4.13 -3.18
C ALA A 106 -13.57 -3.70 -2.95
N LEU A 107 -14.24 -3.37 -4.05
CA LEU A 107 -15.67 -3.11 -4.07
C LEU A 107 -16.40 -4.35 -4.55
N ILE A 108 -17.29 -4.89 -3.71
CA ILE A 108 -18.19 -6.00 -4.07
C ILE A 108 -19.51 -5.38 -4.48
N THR A 109 -19.85 -5.51 -5.75
CA THR A 109 -21.01 -4.85 -6.34
C THR A 109 -22.32 -5.23 -5.62
N GLY A 110 -23.04 -4.23 -5.14
CA GLY A 110 -24.30 -4.41 -4.41
C GLY A 110 -24.18 -4.76 -2.93
N PHE A 111 -22.94 -4.97 -2.41
CA PHE A 111 -22.72 -5.37 -1.02
C PHE A 111 -21.93 -4.35 -0.20
N GLY A 112 -20.80 -3.87 -0.70
CA GLY A 112 -19.99 -2.90 0.02
C GLY A 112 -18.52 -2.93 -0.35
N LEU A 113 -17.72 -2.25 0.48
CA LEU A 113 -16.28 -2.12 0.33
C LEU A 113 -15.58 -2.99 1.36
N VAL A 114 -14.65 -3.83 0.91
CA VAL A 114 -13.74 -4.58 1.78
C VAL A 114 -12.33 -4.05 1.60
N ALA A 115 -11.59 -3.93 2.71
CA ALA A 115 -10.17 -3.61 2.65
C ALA A 115 -9.42 -4.50 3.64
N PHE A 116 -8.22 -4.94 3.25
CA PHE A 116 -7.40 -5.82 4.09
C PHE A 116 -5.91 -5.63 3.83
N ARG A 117 -5.12 -5.92 4.84
CA ARG A 117 -3.68 -5.74 4.88
C ARG A 117 -2.98 -7.08 5.02
N ASP A 118 -1.81 -7.24 4.41
CA ASP A 118 -1.02 -8.48 4.50
C ASP A 118 -0.69 -8.90 5.94
N ASN A 119 -0.41 -10.18 6.13
CA ASN A 119 -0.18 -10.81 7.45
C ASN A 119 0.95 -10.19 8.25
N ASN A 120 1.91 -9.55 7.58
CA ASN A 120 3.06 -8.91 8.20
C ASN A 120 2.93 -7.39 8.27
N GLY A 121 1.85 -6.82 7.73
CA GLY A 121 1.65 -5.38 7.68
C GLY A 121 2.80 -4.65 6.96
N ILE A 122 3.37 -5.27 5.93
CA ILE A 122 4.48 -4.69 5.16
C ILE A 122 4.01 -3.44 4.42
N ARG A 123 2.82 -3.52 3.78
CA ARG A 123 2.21 -2.36 3.12
C ARG A 123 1.29 -1.62 4.09
N PRO A 124 1.31 -0.27 4.09
CA PRO A 124 0.44 0.51 4.95
C PRO A 124 -1.00 0.54 4.42
N LEU A 125 -1.95 0.60 5.35
CA LEU A 125 -3.35 0.81 5.06
C LEU A 125 -4.02 1.47 6.27
N SER A 126 -4.75 2.57 6.05
CA SER A 126 -5.39 3.36 7.09
C SER A 126 -6.86 3.58 6.76
N ILE A 127 -7.68 3.75 7.80
CA ILE A 127 -9.08 4.14 7.68
C ILE A 127 -9.31 5.48 8.38
N GLY A 128 -10.08 6.34 7.73
CA GLY A 128 -10.56 7.61 8.27
C GLY A 128 -12.08 7.67 8.27
N VAL A 129 -12.62 8.59 9.06
CA VAL A 129 -14.06 8.80 9.24
C VAL A 129 -14.40 10.29 9.20
N ARG A 130 -15.58 10.60 8.70
CA ARG A 130 -16.20 11.92 8.88
C ARG A 130 -17.69 11.77 9.14
N LYS A 131 -18.27 12.73 9.84
CA LYS A 131 -19.73 12.83 9.99
C LYS A 131 -20.33 13.28 8.67
N GLY A 132 -21.07 12.40 8.00
CA GLY A 132 -21.93 12.74 6.88
C GLY A 132 -23.25 13.33 7.38
N LYS A 133 -24.14 13.69 6.45
CA LYS A 133 -25.46 14.27 6.78
C LYS A 133 -26.41 13.28 7.49
N GLU A 134 -26.36 12.02 7.08
CA GLU A 134 -27.27 10.97 7.56
C GLU A 134 -26.54 9.85 8.31
N ARG A 135 -25.26 9.65 8.00
CA ARG A 135 -24.44 8.57 8.55
C ARG A 135 -22.96 8.94 8.55
N GLU A 136 -22.16 8.13 9.21
CA GLU A 136 -20.70 8.19 9.07
C GLU A 136 -20.28 7.78 7.66
N GLU A 137 -19.29 8.49 7.14
CA GLU A 137 -18.63 8.19 5.88
C GLU A 137 -17.19 7.78 6.16
N TYR A 138 -16.71 6.79 5.43
CA TYR A 138 -15.38 6.22 5.62
C TYR A 138 -14.51 6.43 4.39
N ILE A 139 -13.23 6.61 4.62
CA ILE A 139 -12.18 6.63 3.59
C ILE A 139 -11.12 5.61 3.95
N VAL A 140 -10.61 4.88 2.96
CA VAL A 140 -9.51 3.93 3.13
C VAL A 140 -8.40 4.29 2.16
N SER A 141 -7.17 4.38 2.65
CA SER A 141 -6.00 4.72 1.83
C SER A 141 -4.72 4.12 2.41
N SER A 142 -3.71 3.95 1.57
CA SER A 142 -2.36 3.60 2.04
C SER A 142 -1.70 4.69 2.88
N GLU A 143 -2.11 5.96 2.70
CA GLU A 143 -1.57 7.11 3.42
C GLU A 143 -2.68 8.00 3.98
N ASP A 144 -2.53 8.45 5.21
CA ASP A 144 -3.49 9.31 5.91
C ASP A 144 -3.39 10.81 5.54
N ALA A 145 -2.34 11.22 4.86
CA ALA A 145 -2.13 12.59 4.41
C ALA A 145 -3.29 13.13 3.53
N LEU A 146 -4.06 12.24 2.90
CA LEU A 146 -5.21 12.60 2.08
C LEU A 146 -6.49 12.84 2.89
N PHE A 147 -6.55 12.42 4.14
CA PHE A 147 -7.79 12.45 4.93
C PHE A 147 -8.22 13.87 5.28
N THR A 148 -7.33 14.63 5.88
CA THR A 148 -7.60 16.02 6.29
C THR A 148 -8.06 16.93 5.15
N PRO A 149 -7.39 16.96 3.97
CA PRO A 149 -7.85 17.76 2.83
C PRO A 149 -9.25 17.39 2.31
N LEU A 150 -9.68 16.13 2.54
CA LEU A 150 -11.01 15.65 2.15
C LEU A 150 -12.05 15.74 3.29
N GLY A 151 -11.68 16.34 4.42
CA GLY A 151 -12.54 16.51 5.58
C GLY A 151 -12.78 15.24 6.40
N PHE A 152 -11.84 14.27 6.32
CA PHE A 152 -11.85 13.07 7.15
C PHE A 152 -10.83 13.18 8.27
N GLU A 153 -11.15 12.57 9.40
CA GLU A 153 -10.22 12.34 10.50
C GLU A 153 -9.70 10.92 10.45
N LYS A 154 -8.41 10.71 10.73
CA LYS A 154 -7.84 9.37 10.84
C LYS A 154 -8.45 8.64 12.02
N LEU A 155 -9.13 7.53 11.75
CA LEU A 155 -9.64 6.66 12.79
C LEU A 155 -8.53 5.79 13.38
N ARG A 156 -7.84 5.03 12.52
CA ARG A 156 -6.68 4.19 12.86
C ARG A 156 -5.98 3.61 11.63
N ASP A 157 -4.87 2.98 11.83
CA ASP A 157 -4.30 2.08 10.86
C ASP A 157 -5.01 0.71 10.91
N ILE A 158 -5.04 -0.01 9.78
CA ILE A 158 -5.54 -1.38 9.72
C ILE A 158 -4.39 -2.29 10.15
N ASP A 159 -4.64 -3.19 11.09
CA ASP A 159 -3.62 -4.07 11.64
C ASP A 159 -3.13 -5.13 10.63
N PRO A 160 -1.91 -5.68 10.81
CA PRO A 160 -1.44 -6.79 10.00
C PRO A 160 -2.45 -7.95 9.99
N GLY A 161 -2.81 -8.41 8.79
CA GLY A 161 -3.77 -9.50 8.61
C GLY A 161 -5.23 -9.17 8.91
N GLU A 162 -5.52 -7.93 9.29
CA GLU A 162 -6.89 -7.48 9.54
C GLU A 162 -7.62 -7.17 8.24
N ALA A 163 -8.92 -7.43 8.24
CA ALA A 163 -9.86 -6.97 7.24
C ALA A 163 -10.95 -6.10 7.85
N ILE A 164 -11.36 -5.08 7.10
CA ILE A 164 -12.55 -4.28 7.38
C ILE A 164 -13.55 -4.47 6.24
N PHE A 165 -14.82 -4.37 6.56
CA PHE A 165 -15.92 -4.37 5.60
C PHE A 165 -16.88 -3.24 5.94
N ILE A 166 -17.20 -2.41 4.94
CA ILE A 166 -18.18 -1.34 5.04
C ILE A 166 -19.32 -1.74 4.12
N ASP A 167 -20.47 -2.06 4.69
CA ASP A 167 -21.64 -2.49 3.93
C ASP A 167 -22.32 -1.30 3.21
N LYS A 168 -23.28 -1.60 2.37
CA LYS A 168 -24.06 -0.58 1.63
C LYS A 168 -24.86 0.39 2.52
N SER A 169 -25.12 0.01 3.79
CA SER A 169 -25.76 0.90 4.76
C SER A 169 -24.76 1.87 5.41
N GLY A 170 -23.46 1.66 5.19
CA GLY A 170 -22.38 2.42 5.81
C GLY A 170 -21.93 1.86 7.16
N LYS A 171 -22.36 0.67 7.54
CA LYS A 171 -21.91 0.02 8.78
C LYS A 171 -20.53 -0.58 8.59
N LEU A 172 -19.62 -0.24 9.50
CA LEU A 172 -18.25 -0.76 9.53
C LEU A 172 -18.18 -2.03 10.39
N PHE A 173 -17.55 -3.05 9.82
CA PHE A 173 -17.19 -4.30 10.49
C PHE A 173 -15.68 -4.50 10.38
N SER A 174 -15.07 -5.18 11.34
CA SER A 174 -13.65 -5.46 11.35
C SER A 174 -13.40 -6.84 11.96
N GLN A 175 -12.42 -7.56 11.42
CA GLN A 175 -12.00 -8.87 11.91
C GLN A 175 -10.53 -9.13 11.64
N GLN A 176 -9.84 -9.74 12.61
CA GLN A 176 -8.52 -10.33 12.38
C GLN A 176 -8.68 -11.61 11.56
N CYS A 177 -8.09 -11.63 10.36
CA CYS A 177 -8.20 -12.71 9.39
C CYS A 177 -6.94 -13.57 9.27
N ALA A 178 -5.81 -13.12 9.85
CA ALA A 178 -4.58 -13.91 9.91
C ALA A 178 -4.45 -14.67 11.24
N GLU A 179 -3.91 -15.88 11.21
CA GLU A 179 -3.69 -16.70 12.41
C GLU A 179 -2.55 -16.16 13.29
N ASN A 180 -1.45 -15.73 12.66
CA ASN A 180 -0.25 -15.25 13.36
C ASN A 180 0.22 -13.92 12.77
N PRO A 181 -0.54 -12.82 12.93
CA PRO A 181 -0.16 -11.52 12.40
C PRO A 181 1.10 -11.00 13.08
N GLN A 182 2.00 -10.41 12.29
CA GLN A 182 3.22 -9.81 12.79
C GLN A 182 3.38 -8.42 12.20
N LYS A 183 3.87 -7.48 12.99
CA LYS A 183 4.12 -6.12 12.49
C LYS A 183 5.55 -6.00 11.99
N ARG A 184 5.72 -6.07 10.65
CA ARG A 184 7.02 -5.98 9.95
C ARG A 184 6.96 -4.94 8.83
N PRO A 185 6.78 -3.66 9.15
CA PRO A 185 6.64 -2.61 8.14
C PRO A 185 7.90 -2.50 7.28
N CYS A 186 7.70 -2.21 6.01
CA CYS A 186 8.81 -1.97 5.09
C CYS A 186 9.47 -0.63 5.38
N ILE A 187 10.79 -0.61 5.57
CA ILE A 187 11.52 0.64 5.80
C ILE A 187 11.45 1.61 4.61
N PHE A 188 11.27 1.12 3.39
CA PHE A 188 11.13 1.96 2.19
C PHE A 188 9.88 2.85 2.24
N GLU A 189 8.86 2.50 3.01
CA GLU A 189 7.73 3.39 3.24
C GLU A 189 8.19 4.71 3.88
N TYR A 190 9.04 4.62 4.88
CA TYR A 190 9.56 5.80 5.58
C TYR A 190 10.66 6.53 4.79
N VAL A 191 11.54 5.79 4.13
CA VAL A 191 12.68 6.36 3.40
C VAL A 191 12.24 7.04 2.11
N TYR A 192 11.31 6.42 1.37
CA TYR A 192 11.08 6.80 -0.02
C TYR A 192 9.61 6.94 -0.44
N PHE A 193 8.74 5.94 -0.14
CA PHE A 193 7.43 5.89 -0.76
C PHE A 193 6.45 6.91 -0.20
N SER A 194 6.39 7.03 1.12
CA SER A 194 5.35 7.82 1.79
C SER A 194 5.64 9.31 1.78
N ARG A 195 4.60 10.09 1.80
CA ARG A 195 4.70 11.54 1.96
C ARG A 195 5.26 11.90 3.34
N PRO A 196 6.05 12.97 3.46
CA PRO A 196 6.62 13.35 4.76
C PRO A 196 5.56 13.73 5.81
N ASP A 197 4.40 14.19 5.38
CA ASP A 197 3.27 14.56 6.25
C ASP A 197 2.40 13.37 6.69
N SER A 198 2.67 12.16 6.19
CA SER A 198 1.96 10.93 6.57
C SER A 198 2.43 10.40 7.93
N LYS A 199 1.50 9.73 8.62
CA LYS A 199 1.74 8.96 9.84
C LYS A 199 1.33 7.50 9.62
N ILE A 200 2.29 6.60 9.63
CA ILE A 200 2.10 5.17 9.39
C ILE A 200 2.41 4.41 10.66
N ASP A 201 1.48 3.55 11.11
CA ASP A 201 1.65 2.74 12.32
C ASP A 201 2.12 3.60 13.52
N GLU A 202 1.52 4.76 13.69
CA GLU A 202 1.81 5.75 14.73
C GLU A 202 3.18 6.44 14.60
N ILE A 203 3.94 6.16 13.54
CA ILE A 203 5.25 6.77 13.28
C ILE A 203 5.13 7.88 12.23
N SER A 204 5.48 9.11 12.58
CA SER A 204 5.58 10.21 11.62
C SER A 204 6.73 9.99 10.67
N VAL A 205 6.44 9.98 9.37
CA VAL A 205 7.44 9.83 8.29
C VAL A 205 8.49 10.95 8.36
N TYR A 206 8.05 12.19 8.60
CA TYR A 206 8.95 13.34 8.78
C TYR A 206 9.96 13.12 9.91
N LYS A 207 9.47 12.77 11.11
CA LYS A 207 10.34 12.51 12.28
C LYS A 207 11.25 11.31 12.05
N ALA A 208 10.80 10.28 11.36
CA ALA A 208 11.62 9.13 11.00
C ALA A 208 12.79 9.55 10.09
N ARG A 209 12.52 10.37 9.05
CA ARG A 209 13.57 10.90 8.16
C ARG A 209 14.55 11.81 8.88
N MET A 210 14.10 12.67 9.79
CA MET A 210 15.02 13.46 10.64
C MET A 210 15.94 12.54 11.46
N ARG A 211 15.39 11.51 12.12
CA ARG A 211 16.20 10.55 12.90
C ARG A 211 17.22 9.80 12.02
N MET A 212 16.88 9.50 10.76
CA MET A 212 17.82 8.91 9.81
C MET A 212 18.99 9.87 9.54
N GLY A 213 18.72 11.17 9.35
CA GLY A 213 19.78 12.20 9.22
C GLY A 213 20.70 12.24 10.42
N THR A 214 20.15 12.30 11.63
CA THR A 214 20.92 12.29 12.89
C THR A 214 21.77 11.02 13.04
N LYS A 215 21.20 9.84 12.73
CA LYS A 215 21.97 8.58 12.76
C LYS A 215 23.10 8.55 11.75
N LEU A 216 22.87 9.08 10.56
CA LEU A 216 23.89 9.19 9.52
C LEU A 216 25.02 10.16 9.94
N ALA A 217 24.69 11.31 10.55
CA ALA A 217 25.69 12.22 11.09
C ALA A 217 26.58 11.56 12.14
N GLY A 218 25.98 10.81 13.07
CA GLY A 218 26.72 10.05 14.08
C GLY A 218 27.63 8.98 13.46
N GLN A 219 27.18 8.34 12.38
CA GLN A 219 27.98 7.36 11.65
C GLN A 219 29.17 8.01 10.95
N ILE A 220 28.97 9.16 10.30
CA ILE A 220 30.04 9.93 9.64
C ILE A 220 31.09 10.37 10.66
N LYS A 221 30.68 11.01 11.77
CA LYS A 221 31.58 11.42 12.86
C LYS A 221 32.40 10.26 13.44
N ARG A 222 31.81 9.06 13.49
CA ARG A 222 32.50 7.87 13.99
C ARG A 222 33.56 7.34 13.02
N ILE A 223 33.25 7.31 11.72
CA ILE A 223 34.13 6.74 10.68
C ILE A 223 35.17 7.76 10.24
N ARG A 224 34.81 9.04 10.16
CA ARG A 224 35.63 10.15 9.73
C ARG A 224 35.50 11.33 10.69
N PRO A 225 36.14 11.27 11.88
CA PRO A 225 36.02 12.33 12.89
C PRO A 225 36.44 13.72 12.34
N ASP A 226 37.51 13.75 11.54
CA ASP A 226 38.04 14.95 10.91
C ASP A 226 37.55 15.03 9.45
N HIS A 227 36.20 14.92 9.24
CA HIS A 227 35.65 14.97 7.89
C HIS A 227 35.89 16.33 7.23
N ASP A 228 36.15 16.29 5.93
CA ASP A 228 36.35 17.44 5.04
C ASP A 228 35.10 17.81 4.24
N ILE A 229 33.90 17.58 4.82
CA ILE A 229 32.64 17.86 4.17
C ILE A 229 32.31 19.34 4.29
N ASP A 230 32.22 20.06 3.17
CA ASP A 230 31.85 21.46 3.10
C ASP A 230 30.36 21.68 3.00
N VAL A 231 29.65 20.76 2.35
CA VAL A 231 28.23 20.93 2.03
C VAL A 231 27.49 19.59 1.96
N VAL A 232 26.23 19.61 2.40
CA VAL A 232 25.28 18.51 2.21
C VAL A 232 24.26 18.93 1.15
N ILE A 233 24.08 18.06 0.15
CA ILE A 233 23.14 18.26 -0.97
C ILE A 233 22.17 17.08 -1.00
N PRO A 234 20.83 17.32 -0.94
CA PRO A 234 19.84 16.25 -1.03
C PRO A 234 19.65 15.75 -2.46
N ILE A 235 19.31 14.48 -2.60
CA ILE A 235 18.65 13.97 -3.80
C ILE A 235 17.14 14.15 -3.62
N PRO A 236 16.49 15.09 -4.35
CA PRO A 236 15.09 15.38 -4.13
C PRO A 236 14.16 14.23 -4.57
N ASP A 237 12.98 14.10 -3.97
CA ASP A 237 12.44 14.90 -2.85
C ASP A 237 12.59 14.18 -1.50
N SER A 238 12.71 12.86 -1.51
CA SER A 238 12.61 12.00 -0.32
C SER A 238 13.73 12.22 0.70
N SER A 239 14.92 12.60 0.24
CA SER A 239 16.08 12.78 1.13
C SER A 239 16.18 14.18 1.76
N VAL A 240 15.39 15.15 1.31
CA VAL A 240 15.49 16.56 1.75
C VAL A 240 15.48 16.70 3.27
N THR A 241 14.51 16.07 3.95
CA THR A 241 14.38 16.15 5.42
C THR A 241 15.59 15.53 6.13
N ALA A 242 16.06 14.38 5.66
CA ALA A 242 17.22 13.70 6.25
C ALA A 242 18.52 14.48 6.01
N ALA A 243 18.70 15.03 4.80
CA ALA A 243 19.86 15.81 4.44
C ALA A 243 19.94 17.15 5.22
N HIS A 244 18.79 17.80 5.40
CA HIS A 244 18.74 19.00 6.25
C HIS A 244 19.18 18.72 7.69
N GLN A 245 18.65 17.67 8.30
CA GLN A 245 19.04 17.27 9.66
C GLN A 245 20.52 16.85 9.72
N LEU A 246 21.00 16.12 8.69
CA LEU A 246 22.40 15.74 8.59
C LEU A 246 23.33 16.96 8.57
N ALA A 247 22.99 17.98 7.77
CA ALA A 247 23.79 19.20 7.68
C ALA A 247 23.84 19.94 9.03
N VAL A 248 22.70 20.04 9.73
CA VAL A 248 22.63 20.62 11.07
C VAL A 248 23.53 19.87 12.05
N ASP A 249 23.41 18.53 12.09
CA ASP A 249 24.15 17.71 13.06
C ASP A 249 25.66 17.65 12.77
N LEU A 250 26.08 17.80 11.50
CA LEU A 250 27.50 17.94 11.10
C LEU A 250 28.03 19.37 11.22
N ASN A 251 27.16 20.35 11.40
CA ASN A 251 27.47 21.78 11.38
C ASN A 251 28.12 22.22 10.05
N VAL A 252 27.55 21.81 8.94
CA VAL A 252 27.99 22.17 7.58
C VAL A 252 26.86 22.81 6.78
N ALA A 253 27.20 23.46 5.66
CA ALA A 253 26.23 24.14 4.84
C ALA A 253 25.26 23.12 4.17
N TYR A 254 23.95 23.46 4.16
CA TYR A 254 22.97 22.79 3.31
C TYR A 254 22.78 23.59 2.02
N ARG A 255 22.79 22.93 0.87
CA ARG A 255 22.56 23.53 -0.46
C ARG A 255 21.70 22.62 -1.32
N GLU A 256 20.88 23.21 -2.18
CA GLU A 256 20.16 22.50 -3.24
C GLU A 256 21.04 22.42 -4.48
N GLY A 257 21.54 21.24 -4.80
CA GLY A 257 22.36 20.97 -5.99
C GLY A 257 21.59 20.27 -7.10
N PHE A 258 20.39 19.75 -6.80
CA PHE A 258 19.53 19.06 -7.75
C PHE A 258 18.10 19.55 -7.65
N VAL A 259 17.43 19.66 -8.80
CA VAL A 259 16.01 20.00 -8.89
C VAL A 259 15.27 18.86 -9.57
N LYS A 260 14.22 18.37 -8.91
CA LYS A 260 13.38 17.33 -9.51
C LYS A 260 12.52 17.90 -10.63
N ASN A 261 12.53 17.24 -11.77
CA ASN A 261 11.55 17.53 -12.82
C ASN A 261 10.17 17.04 -12.36
N ARG A 262 9.25 17.99 -12.08
CA ARG A 262 7.90 17.70 -11.58
C ARG A 262 6.97 17.09 -12.62
N TYR A 263 7.34 17.17 -13.90
CA TYR A 263 6.55 16.63 -15.01
C TYR A 263 6.87 15.18 -15.33
N ILE A 264 7.96 14.65 -14.77
CA ILE A 264 8.35 13.24 -14.89
C ILE A 264 7.94 12.52 -13.60
N GLY A 265 7.13 11.45 -13.75
CA GLY A 265 6.76 10.59 -12.65
C GLY A 265 7.95 9.84 -12.04
N ARG A 266 7.69 9.05 -11.00
CA ARG A 266 8.71 8.18 -10.40
C ARG A 266 9.16 7.15 -11.43
N THR A 267 10.46 7.03 -11.64
CA THR A 267 11.05 5.91 -12.38
C THR A 267 10.94 4.63 -11.58
N PHE A 268 10.78 3.53 -12.29
CA PHE A 268 10.78 2.20 -11.69
C PHE A 268 12.13 1.96 -11.00
N ILE A 269 12.10 1.47 -9.76
CA ILE A 269 13.32 0.99 -9.09
C ILE A 269 13.58 -0.41 -9.63
N CYS A 270 14.20 -0.49 -10.79
CA CYS A 270 14.63 -1.76 -11.35
C CYS A 270 16.13 -1.95 -11.08
N LEU A 271 16.45 -2.97 -10.31
CA LEU A 271 17.84 -3.29 -9.98
C LEU A 271 18.55 -4.13 -11.05
N LEU A 272 17.88 -4.46 -12.16
CA LEU A 272 18.41 -5.36 -13.16
C LEU A 272 18.12 -4.86 -14.58
N TYR A 273 18.94 -3.93 -15.06
CA TYR A 273 19.33 -3.89 -16.45
C TYR A 273 20.81 -4.12 -16.53
N THR A 274 21.19 -5.38 -16.48
CA THR A 274 22.42 -5.86 -17.11
C THR A 274 22.00 -6.62 -18.35
N SER A 275 22.27 -6.09 -19.46
CA SER A 275 22.57 -6.89 -20.66
C SER A 275 23.61 -6.28 -21.42
#